data_9194a22d2042f1221b873268fd1e51e1
#
_entry.id   9194a22d2042f1221b873268fd1e51e1
#
_cell.length_a   1.000
_cell.length_b   1.000
_cell.length_c   1.000
_cell.angle_alpha   90.00
_cell.angle_beta   90.00
_cell.angle_gamma   90.00
#
_symmetry.space_group_name_H-M   'P 1'
#
loop_
_entity.id
_entity.type
_entity.pdbx_description
1 polymer ?
#
loop_
_entity_poly.entity_id
_entity_poly.type
_entity_poly.pdbx_seq_one_letter_code
_entity_poly.pdbx_strand_id
1 'polypeptide(L)'
;MPTRRRSALPLLALALSLFATLAAAGEPKPARIVSTTPSVTGILLAMDAPLVASAATTPSRLTDAKGFFSQWAKVADQRGVEVLYRNLRFDIEAVIAQDPDLLVASATGADSAAPYRAELEAQGVPTLVVDYSKHSWQELATELGRHTGLERQAQAAIQRFDAYTAEVAAAIAPPQGPVSVVGYNIAGSYSIGRQASPQARLLEALGFQVAELPEALAGKVTRASDFQFISRENLPAAIPATACSCSAPATTTCRRSSPTRCWPTCRRCAKSACTPWAPVPSASTTTRGGR
;
A
#
# COMPACT_ATOMS: atom_id res chain seq x y z
N MET A 1 82.62 -20.65 -13.33
CA MET A 1 81.31 -21.31 -13.54
C MET A 1 80.24 -20.53 -12.76
N PRO A 2 79.28 -19.84 -13.38
CA PRO A 2 78.26 -19.12 -12.70
C PRO A 2 76.99 -19.97 -12.61
N THR A 3 76.48 -20.14 -11.40
CA THR A 3 75.21 -20.85 -11.08
C THR A 3 74.03 -20.00 -11.40
N ARG A 4 73.16 -20.48 -12.32
CA ARG A 4 71.85 -19.89 -12.68
C ARG A 4 70.89 -20.09 -11.52
N ARG A 5 70.47 -19.01 -10.84
CA ARG A 5 69.26 -18.98 -9.98
C ARG A 5 68.05 -18.87 -10.89
N ARG A 6 67.17 -19.89 -10.89
CA ARG A 6 65.89 -19.90 -11.57
C ARG A 6 64.88 -19.16 -10.72
N SER A 7 64.32 -18.08 -11.20
CA SER A 7 63.24 -17.29 -10.59
C SER A 7 61.92 -18.03 -10.69
N ALA A 8 61.41 -18.53 -9.55
CA ALA A 8 60.13 -19.24 -9.45
C ALA A 8 59.00 -18.38 -8.85
N LEU A 9 59.02 -17.05 -9.02
CA LEU A 9 58.06 -16.12 -8.37
C LEU A 9 56.85 -15.62 -9.18
N PRO A 10 56.66 -15.81 -10.50
CA PRO A 10 55.48 -15.24 -11.16
C PRO A 10 54.23 -16.12 -11.18
N LEU A 11 54.31 -17.41 -10.83
CA LEU A 11 53.14 -18.31 -10.90
C LEU A 11 52.22 -18.27 -9.66
N LEU A 12 52.73 -17.83 -8.51
CA LEU A 12 51.95 -17.75 -7.30
C LEU A 12 51.05 -16.51 -7.22
N ALA A 13 51.42 -15.43 -7.92
CA ALA A 13 50.65 -14.18 -7.95
C ALA A 13 49.40 -14.27 -8.83
N LEU A 14 49.41 -15.15 -9.88
CA LEU A 14 48.29 -15.33 -10.79
C LEU A 14 47.15 -16.18 -10.17
N ALA A 15 47.46 -17.09 -9.25
CA ALA A 15 46.48 -17.93 -8.58
C ALA A 15 45.71 -17.17 -7.52
N LEU A 16 46.27 -16.15 -6.88
CA LEU A 16 45.60 -15.35 -5.83
C LEU A 16 44.61 -14.34 -6.43
N SER A 17 44.80 -13.89 -7.66
CA SER A 17 43.90 -12.95 -8.35
C SER A 17 42.61 -13.61 -8.85
N LEU A 18 42.60 -14.94 -9.08
CA LEU A 18 41.39 -15.66 -9.51
C LEU A 18 40.42 -15.95 -8.35
N PHE A 19 40.88 -15.97 -7.10
CA PHE A 19 40.04 -16.18 -5.93
C PHE A 19 39.34 -14.90 -5.43
N ALA A 20 39.84 -13.72 -5.79
CA ALA A 20 39.25 -12.44 -5.36
C ALA A 20 37.99 -12.06 -6.15
N THR A 21 37.69 -12.70 -7.29
CA THR A 21 36.52 -12.41 -8.11
C THR A 21 35.27 -13.23 -7.76
N LEU A 22 35.40 -14.25 -6.90
CA LEU A 22 34.24 -15.06 -6.47
C LEU A 22 33.51 -14.48 -5.23
N ALA A 23 34.01 -13.44 -4.60
CA ALA A 23 33.44 -12.91 -3.36
C ALA A 23 32.36 -11.83 -3.54
N ALA A 24 31.94 -11.53 -4.78
CA ALA A 24 30.94 -10.53 -5.10
C ALA A 24 29.67 -11.10 -5.78
N ALA A 25 29.43 -12.40 -5.61
CA ALA A 25 28.12 -12.94 -5.94
C ALA A 25 27.16 -12.51 -4.84
N GLY A 26 26.51 -11.35 -5.02
CA GLY A 26 25.38 -10.96 -4.15
C GLY A 26 24.35 -12.09 -4.14
N GLU A 27 23.60 -12.17 -3.04
CA GLU A 27 22.53 -13.18 -2.94
C GLU A 27 21.66 -13.17 -4.20
N PRO A 28 21.30 -14.35 -4.73
CA PRO A 28 20.49 -14.42 -5.94
C PRO A 28 19.18 -13.68 -5.70
N LYS A 29 18.85 -12.76 -6.60
CA LYS A 29 17.60 -11.99 -6.53
C LYS A 29 16.43 -12.95 -6.76
N PRO A 30 15.34 -12.84 -5.96
CA PRO A 30 14.17 -13.68 -6.20
C PRO A 30 13.60 -13.41 -7.59
N ALA A 31 13.36 -14.48 -8.36
CA ALA A 31 12.77 -14.43 -9.69
C ALA A 31 11.27 -14.74 -9.67
N ARG A 32 10.78 -15.32 -8.58
CA ARG A 32 9.38 -15.72 -8.36
C ARG A 32 8.91 -15.25 -6.99
N ILE A 33 8.23 -14.11 -6.97
CA ILE A 33 7.66 -13.55 -5.74
C ILE A 33 6.17 -13.90 -5.67
N VAL A 34 5.71 -14.34 -4.51
CA VAL A 34 4.30 -14.54 -4.20
C VAL A 34 3.91 -13.63 -3.05
N SER A 35 2.72 -13.03 -3.12
CA SER A 35 2.21 -12.15 -2.06
C SER A 35 0.94 -12.71 -1.44
N THR A 36 0.91 -12.88 -0.13
CA THR A 36 -0.30 -13.21 0.63
C THR A 36 -1.07 -11.98 1.08
N THR A 37 -0.52 -10.78 0.81
CA THR A 37 -1.08 -9.52 1.29
C THR A 37 -1.39 -8.55 0.13
N PRO A 38 -2.66 -8.41 -0.27
CA PRO A 38 -3.07 -7.48 -1.33
C PRO A 38 -2.69 -6.02 -1.05
N SER A 39 -2.57 -5.65 0.23
CA SER A 39 -2.15 -4.30 0.65
C SER A 39 -0.72 -3.97 0.23
N VAL A 40 0.16 -4.97 0.09
CA VAL A 40 1.56 -4.81 -0.31
C VAL A 40 1.79 -5.16 -1.79
N THR A 41 0.90 -5.96 -2.38
CA THR A 41 0.97 -6.37 -3.79
C THR A 41 1.12 -5.18 -4.74
N GLY A 42 0.38 -4.10 -4.50
CA GLY A 42 0.49 -2.88 -5.31
C GLY A 42 1.87 -2.23 -5.24
N ILE A 43 2.56 -2.33 -4.11
CA ILE A 43 3.93 -1.81 -3.94
C ILE A 43 4.90 -2.65 -4.77
N LEU A 44 4.82 -3.98 -4.69
CA LEU A 44 5.63 -4.89 -5.49
C LEU A 44 5.45 -4.64 -6.99
N LEU A 45 4.21 -4.42 -7.44
CA LEU A 45 3.91 -4.08 -8.83
C LEU A 45 4.50 -2.71 -9.23
N ALA A 46 4.44 -1.70 -8.35
CA ALA A 46 5.01 -0.38 -8.60
C ALA A 46 6.53 -0.39 -8.73
N MET A 47 7.19 -1.37 -8.10
CA MET A 47 8.63 -1.60 -8.15
C MET A 47 9.07 -2.52 -9.30
N ASP A 48 8.15 -2.96 -10.15
CA ASP A 48 8.41 -3.95 -11.20
C ASP A 48 8.97 -5.29 -10.67
N ALA A 49 8.57 -5.68 -9.45
CA ALA A 49 8.97 -6.95 -8.86
C ALA A 49 8.42 -8.14 -9.68
N PRO A 50 9.15 -9.27 -9.77
CA PRO A 50 8.74 -10.46 -10.51
C PRO A 50 7.64 -11.23 -9.73
N LEU A 51 6.50 -10.59 -9.54
CA LEU A 51 5.35 -11.13 -8.84
C LEU A 51 4.59 -12.09 -9.74
N VAL A 52 4.44 -13.35 -9.31
CA VAL A 52 3.76 -14.40 -10.07
C VAL A 52 2.34 -14.65 -9.58
N ALA A 53 2.07 -14.49 -8.28
CA ALA A 53 0.74 -14.69 -7.72
C ALA A 53 0.50 -13.77 -6.51
N SER A 54 -0.77 -13.43 -6.28
CA SER A 54 -1.22 -12.66 -5.12
C SER A 54 -2.52 -13.18 -4.56
N ALA A 55 -2.66 -13.15 -3.24
CA ALA A 55 -3.94 -13.34 -2.59
C ALA A 55 -4.94 -12.27 -3.05
N ALA A 56 -6.22 -12.66 -3.10
CA ALA A 56 -7.31 -11.78 -3.48
C ALA A 56 -8.30 -11.59 -2.33
N THR A 57 -8.85 -10.39 -2.21
CA THR A 57 -9.92 -10.08 -1.26
C THR A 57 -11.28 -10.56 -1.78
N THR A 58 -12.31 -10.42 -0.98
CA THR A 58 -13.69 -10.59 -1.46
C THR A 58 -14.01 -9.51 -2.51
N PRO A 59 -14.55 -9.89 -3.67
CA PRO A 59 -14.96 -8.94 -4.68
C PRO A 59 -15.90 -7.86 -4.14
N SER A 60 -15.61 -6.61 -4.45
CA SER A 60 -16.30 -5.45 -3.95
C SER A 60 -16.24 -4.30 -4.96
N ARG A 61 -16.74 -3.11 -4.61
CA ARG A 61 -16.59 -1.90 -5.45
C ARG A 61 -15.16 -1.37 -5.52
N LEU A 62 -14.28 -1.82 -4.63
CA LEU A 62 -12.86 -1.42 -4.60
C LEU A 62 -11.95 -2.42 -5.31
N THR A 63 -12.53 -3.49 -5.86
CA THR A 63 -11.79 -4.58 -6.50
C THR A 63 -12.35 -4.89 -7.89
N ASP A 64 -11.59 -5.65 -8.66
CA ASP A 64 -12.10 -6.35 -9.84
C ASP A 64 -12.92 -7.59 -9.45
N ALA A 65 -13.40 -8.33 -10.45
CA ALA A 65 -14.16 -9.56 -10.26
C ALA A 65 -13.33 -10.71 -9.63
N LYS A 66 -11.99 -10.64 -9.68
CA LYS A 66 -11.09 -11.62 -9.07
C LYS A 66 -10.82 -11.32 -7.60
N GLY A 67 -11.08 -10.09 -7.15
CA GLY A 67 -10.78 -9.60 -5.80
C GLY A 67 -9.44 -8.86 -5.71
N PHE A 68 -8.83 -8.49 -6.83
CA PHE A 68 -7.69 -7.60 -6.86
C PHE A 68 -8.12 -6.14 -6.73
N PHE A 69 -7.41 -5.34 -5.95
CA PHE A 69 -7.75 -3.93 -5.81
C PHE A 69 -7.69 -3.19 -7.14
N SER A 70 -8.73 -2.41 -7.45
CA SER A 70 -8.90 -1.70 -8.71
C SER A 70 -7.72 -0.81 -9.10
N GLN A 71 -6.96 -0.31 -8.10
CA GLN A 71 -5.80 0.53 -8.31
C GLN A 71 -4.68 -0.17 -9.09
N TRP A 72 -4.53 -1.47 -8.93
CA TRP A 72 -3.45 -2.22 -9.54
C TRP A 72 -3.90 -3.48 -10.32
N ALA A 73 -5.18 -3.85 -10.27
CA ALA A 73 -5.70 -5.04 -10.93
C ALA A 73 -5.33 -5.13 -12.41
N LYS A 74 -5.44 -4.00 -13.14
CA LYS A 74 -5.06 -3.95 -14.57
C LYS A 74 -3.58 -4.24 -14.81
N VAL A 75 -2.71 -3.75 -13.93
CA VAL A 75 -1.26 -4.00 -14.05
C VAL A 75 -0.96 -5.46 -13.72
N ALA A 76 -1.62 -6.03 -12.71
CA ALA A 76 -1.51 -7.44 -12.37
C ALA A 76 -1.91 -8.33 -13.57
N ASP A 77 -3.01 -8.00 -14.24
CA ASP A 77 -3.47 -8.72 -15.44
C ASP A 77 -2.46 -8.65 -16.59
N GLN A 78 -1.94 -7.45 -16.85
CA GLN A 78 -0.94 -7.26 -17.90
C GLN A 78 0.35 -8.03 -17.66
N ARG A 79 0.67 -8.31 -16.39
CA ARG A 79 1.86 -9.06 -15.97
C ARG A 79 1.58 -10.55 -15.73
N GLY A 80 0.35 -11.00 -15.93
CA GLY A 80 -0.03 -12.39 -15.72
C GLY A 80 -0.01 -12.84 -14.28
N VAL A 81 -0.22 -11.92 -13.32
CA VAL A 81 -0.28 -12.27 -11.89
C VAL A 81 -1.51 -13.12 -11.61
N GLU A 82 -1.28 -14.32 -11.09
CA GLU A 82 -2.35 -15.27 -10.77
C GLU A 82 -3.01 -14.97 -9.42
N VAL A 83 -4.27 -15.41 -9.28
CA VAL A 83 -4.95 -15.40 -7.98
C VAL A 83 -4.47 -16.59 -7.17
N LEU A 84 -3.69 -16.32 -6.12
CA LEU A 84 -3.16 -17.35 -5.23
C LEU A 84 -4.29 -18.08 -4.48
N TYR A 85 -5.13 -17.33 -3.80
CA TYR A 85 -6.37 -17.78 -3.17
C TYR A 85 -7.34 -16.60 -2.99
N ARG A 86 -8.62 -16.89 -2.74
CA ARG A 86 -9.68 -15.88 -2.68
C ARG A 86 -10.12 -15.57 -1.26
N ASN A 87 -10.75 -14.41 -1.09
CA ASN A 87 -11.41 -14.00 0.16
C ASN A 87 -10.46 -13.97 1.37
N LEU A 88 -9.16 -13.77 1.13
CA LEU A 88 -8.10 -13.79 2.16
C LEU A 88 -8.08 -15.10 2.99
N ARG A 89 -8.61 -16.19 2.44
CA ARG A 89 -8.52 -17.50 3.10
C ARG A 89 -7.15 -18.08 2.83
N PHE A 90 -6.27 -17.97 3.81
CA PHE A 90 -4.91 -18.47 3.69
C PHE A 90 -4.91 -19.95 3.31
N ASP A 91 -4.14 -20.29 2.30
CA ASP A 91 -3.99 -21.63 1.75
C ASP A 91 -2.50 -21.89 1.54
N ILE A 92 -1.92 -22.69 2.45
CA ILE A 92 -0.49 -22.99 2.44
C ILE A 92 -0.11 -23.86 1.23
N GLU A 93 -1.00 -24.78 0.82
CA GLU A 93 -0.75 -25.65 -0.32
C GLU A 93 -0.70 -24.85 -1.62
N ALA A 94 -1.59 -23.84 -1.77
CA ALA A 94 -1.56 -22.92 -2.88
C ALA A 94 -0.25 -22.10 -2.92
N VAL A 95 0.29 -21.71 -1.76
CA VAL A 95 1.58 -21.01 -1.67
C VAL A 95 2.71 -21.91 -2.12
N ILE A 96 2.79 -23.14 -1.58
CA ILE A 96 3.85 -24.11 -1.89
C ILE A 96 3.82 -24.50 -3.38
N ALA A 97 2.61 -24.66 -3.95
CA ALA A 97 2.43 -25.00 -5.35
C ALA A 97 2.98 -23.94 -6.32
N GLN A 98 3.13 -22.70 -5.87
CA GLN A 98 3.74 -21.63 -6.67
C GLN A 98 5.27 -21.69 -6.71
N ASP A 99 5.90 -22.53 -5.87
CA ASP A 99 7.36 -22.65 -5.77
C ASP A 99 8.05 -21.27 -5.71
N PRO A 100 7.75 -20.42 -4.70
CA PRO A 100 8.27 -19.08 -4.64
C PRO A 100 9.71 -19.02 -4.13
N ASP A 101 10.53 -18.18 -4.76
CA ASP A 101 11.83 -17.79 -4.21
C ASP A 101 11.70 -16.86 -3.01
N LEU A 102 10.57 -16.15 -2.93
CA LEU A 102 10.24 -15.26 -1.83
C LEU A 102 8.71 -15.14 -1.68
N LEU A 103 8.24 -15.44 -0.47
CA LEU A 103 6.88 -15.11 -0.05
C LEU A 103 6.87 -13.79 0.72
N VAL A 104 6.05 -12.85 0.29
CA VAL A 104 5.79 -11.59 1.02
C VAL A 104 4.46 -11.72 1.74
N ALA A 105 4.49 -11.61 3.05
CA ALA A 105 3.36 -11.80 3.95
C ALA A 105 3.17 -10.62 4.90
N SER A 106 1.98 -10.46 5.46
CA SER A 106 1.70 -9.43 6.46
C SER A 106 1.77 -9.99 7.88
N ALA A 107 2.29 -9.17 8.80
CA ALA A 107 2.23 -9.40 10.24
C ALA A 107 0.84 -9.09 10.82
N THR A 108 0.03 -8.27 10.13
CA THR A 108 -1.21 -7.68 10.65
C THR A 108 -2.34 -7.77 9.63
N GLY A 109 -3.57 -7.49 10.07
CA GLY A 109 -4.75 -7.48 9.23
C GLY A 109 -5.39 -8.85 9.02
N ALA A 110 -6.43 -8.87 8.20
CA ALA A 110 -7.15 -10.09 7.84
C ALA A 110 -6.35 -10.99 6.87
N ASP A 111 -5.30 -10.45 6.28
CA ASP A 111 -4.37 -11.07 5.34
C ASP A 111 -3.05 -11.49 6.02
N SER A 112 -3.01 -11.49 7.37
CA SER A 112 -1.83 -11.90 8.11
C SER A 112 -1.53 -13.39 7.93
N ALA A 113 -0.31 -13.70 7.47
CA ALA A 113 0.21 -15.06 7.40
C ALA A 113 1.30 -15.31 8.47
N ALA A 114 1.50 -14.36 9.40
CA ALA A 114 2.49 -14.50 10.47
C ALA A 114 2.34 -15.80 11.30
N PRO A 115 1.13 -16.30 11.61
CA PRO A 115 0.97 -17.57 12.34
C PRO A 115 1.52 -18.79 11.60
N TYR A 116 1.60 -18.73 10.26
CA TYR A 116 2.03 -19.85 9.41
C TYR A 116 3.50 -19.77 9.02
N ARG A 117 4.22 -18.74 9.48
CA ARG A 117 5.61 -18.50 9.09
C ARG A 117 6.52 -19.72 9.37
N ALA A 118 6.45 -20.30 10.56
CA ALA A 118 7.28 -21.44 10.92
C ALA A 118 7.00 -22.68 10.06
N GLU A 119 5.74 -22.89 9.69
CA GLU A 119 5.33 -23.97 8.82
C GLU A 119 5.83 -23.76 7.39
N LEU A 120 5.69 -22.54 6.85
CA LEU A 120 6.21 -22.17 5.53
C LEU A 120 7.73 -22.34 5.44
N GLU A 121 8.47 -21.86 6.45
CA GLU A 121 9.92 -22.00 6.52
C GLU A 121 10.34 -23.49 6.62
N ALA A 122 9.59 -24.30 7.37
CA ALA A 122 9.83 -25.75 7.45
C ALA A 122 9.60 -26.47 6.10
N GLN A 123 8.72 -25.92 5.25
CA GLN A 123 8.50 -26.39 3.87
C GLN A 123 9.49 -25.78 2.86
N GLY A 124 10.49 -25.02 3.32
CA GLY A 124 11.51 -24.43 2.47
C GLY A 124 11.06 -23.16 1.73
N VAL A 125 9.95 -22.54 2.14
CA VAL A 125 9.45 -21.28 1.53
C VAL A 125 10.09 -20.08 2.24
N PRO A 126 11.01 -19.34 1.61
CA PRO A 126 11.59 -18.12 2.19
C PRO A 126 10.49 -17.08 2.39
N THR A 127 10.28 -16.65 3.63
CA THR A 127 9.14 -15.79 3.98
C THR A 127 9.60 -14.47 4.59
N LEU A 128 9.26 -13.35 3.93
CA LEU A 128 9.39 -12.00 4.45
C LEU A 128 8.06 -11.53 5.01
N VAL A 129 8.03 -11.25 6.31
CA VAL A 129 6.83 -10.72 6.98
C VAL A 129 7.01 -9.23 7.21
N VAL A 130 6.12 -8.42 6.64
CA VAL A 130 6.11 -6.96 6.76
C VAL A 130 4.90 -6.47 7.57
N ASP A 131 5.02 -5.31 8.20
CA ASP A 131 3.92 -4.69 8.97
C ASP A 131 3.48 -3.37 8.33
N TYR A 132 2.49 -3.43 7.44
CA TYR A 132 1.98 -2.24 6.75
C TYR A 132 1.17 -1.30 7.66
N SER A 133 0.85 -1.70 8.90
CA SER A 133 0.15 -0.82 9.85
C SER A 133 1.07 0.18 10.54
N LYS A 134 2.38 -0.08 10.54
CA LYS A 134 3.39 0.75 11.22
C LYS A 134 4.25 1.57 10.26
N HIS A 135 4.30 1.18 8.99
CA HIS A 135 5.17 1.78 7.99
C HIS A 135 4.38 2.51 6.92
N SER A 136 4.94 3.60 6.41
CA SER A 136 4.48 4.21 5.17
C SER A 136 4.72 3.26 3.99
N TRP A 137 4.02 3.47 2.88
CA TRP A 137 4.27 2.66 1.69
C TRP A 137 5.69 2.89 1.13
N GLN A 138 6.30 4.07 1.32
CA GLN A 138 7.67 4.38 0.93
C GLN A 138 8.69 3.58 1.77
N GLU A 139 8.45 3.48 3.08
CA GLU A 139 9.27 2.65 3.97
C GLU A 139 9.17 1.18 3.58
N LEU A 140 7.95 0.69 3.31
CA LEU A 140 7.73 -0.68 2.82
C LEU A 140 8.38 -0.92 1.46
N ALA A 141 8.28 0.02 0.52
CA ALA A 141 8.93 -0.10 -0.78
C ALA A 141 10.46 -0.19 -0.63
N THR A 142 11.03 0.60 0.29
CA THR A 142 12.45 0.58 0.58
C THR A 142 12.88 -0.75 1.20
N GLU A 143 12.11 -1.27 2.14
CA GLU A 143 12.34 -2.57 2.77
C GLU A 143 12.26 -3.72 1.75
N LEU A 144 11.17 -3.75 0.98
CA LEU A 144 10.98 -4.73 -0.09
C LEU A 144 12.10 -4.64 -1.12
N GLY A 145 12.51 -3.42 -1.50
CA GLY A 145 13.63 -3.19 -2.41
C GLY A 145 14.90 -3.88 -1.98
N ARG A 146 15.27 -3.77 -0.69
CA ARG A 146 16.45 -4.42 -0.13
C ARG A 146 16.35 -5.94 -0.17
N HIS A 147 15.20 -6.51 0.19
CA HIS A 147 15.00 -7.95 0.22
C HIS A 147 14.86 -8.59 -1.17
N THR A 148 14.51 -7.80 -2.18
CA THR A 148 14.34 -8.27 -3.56
C THR A 148 15.48 -7.84 -4.49
N GLY A 149 16.44 -7.03 -3.99
CA GLY A 149 17.48 -6.43 -4.81
C GLY A 149 16.95 -5.43 -5.84
N LEU A 150 15.80 -4.79 -5.56
CA LEU A 150 15.13 -3.82 -6.43
C LEU A 150 15.16 -2.41 -5.84
N GLU A 151 16.24 -2.03 -5.14
CA GLU A 151 16.36 -0.75 -4.45
C GLU A 151 16.17 0.44 -5.39
N ARG A 152 16.74 0.36 -6.59
CA ARG A 152 16.61 1.42 -7.60
C ARG A 152 15.18 1.57 -8.11
N GLN A 153 14.48 0.47 -8.31
CA GLN A 153 13.09 0.44 -8.75
C GLN A 153 12.17 0.97 -7.63
N ALA A 154 12.42 0.58 -6.38
CA ALA A 154 11.72 1.11 -5.22
C ALA A 154 11.87 2.63 -5.12
N GLN A 155 13.10 3.12 -5.19
CA GLN A 155 13.37 4.56 -5.14
C GLN A 155 12.74 5.30 -6.32
N ALA A 156 12.76 4.75 -7.52
CA ALA A 156 12.13 5.34 -8.69
C ALA A 156 10.58 5.37 -8.54
N ALA A 157 9.97 4.34 -7.94
CA ALA A 157 8.53 4.32 -7.65
C ALA A 157 8.16 5.42 -6.65
N ILE A 158 8.93 5.56 -5.57
CA ILE A 158 8.74 6.61 -4.56
C ILE A 158 8.85 7.99 -5.20
N GLN A 159 9.91 8.25 -5.97
CA GLN A 159 10.11 9.55 -6.62
C GLN A 159 8.98 9.90 -7.61
N ARG A 160 8.50 8.93 -8.39
CA ARG A 160 7.34 9.17 -9.29
C ARG A 160 6.08 9.55 -8.52
N PHE A 161 5.81 8.86 -7.41
CA PHE A 161 4.66 9.15 -6.58
C PHE A 161 4.76 10.53 -5.93
N ASP A 162 5.91 10.86 -5.34
CA ASP A 162 6.12 12.14 -4.66
C ASP A 162 6.02 13.31 -5.65
N ALA A 163 6.60 13.16 -6.85
CA ALA A 163 6.50 14.15 -7.92
C ALA A 163 5.05 14.36 -8.36
N TYR A 164 4.29 13.27 -8.56
CA TYR A 164 2.87 13.35 -8.91
C TYR A 164 2.04 13.97 -7.80
N THR A 165 2.31 13.63 -6.54
CA THR A 165 1.64 14.22 -5.38
C THR A 165 1.90 15.72 -5.28
N ALA A 166 3.14 16.17 -5.54
CA ALA A 166 3.50 17.59 -5.56
C ALA A 166 2.80 18.34 -6.71
N GLU A 167 2.71 17.74 -7.88
CA GLU A 167 1.95 18.30 -9.02
C GLU A 167 0.47 18.49 -8.66
N VAL A 168 -0.16 17.47 -8.08
CA VAL A 168 -1.56 17.56 -7.64
C VAL A 168 -1.73 18.60 -6.55
N ALA A 169 -0.82 18.65 -5.56
CA ALA A 169 -0.85 19.64 -4.48
C ALA A 169 -0.80 21.09 -5.02
N ALA A 170 0.00 21.33 -6.07
CA ALA A 170 0.08 22.63 -6.72
C ALA A 170 -1.19 22.99 -7.52
N ALA A 171 -1.95 21.99 -7.96
CA ALA A 171 -3.16 22.18 -8.77
C ALA A 171 -4.46 22.32 -7.95
N ILE A 172 -4.43 21.99 -6.66
CA ILE A 172 -5.62 22.02 -5.79
C ILE A 172 -5.52 23.16 -4.77
N ALA A 173 -6.66 23.56 -4.22
CA ALA A 173 -6.75 24.50 -3.10
C ALA A 173 -7.42 23.77 -1.92
N PRO A 174 -6.65 23.28 -0.96
CA PRO A 174 -7.20 22.64 0.24
C PRO A 174 -8.11 23.60 1.01
N PRO A 175 -9.18 23.09 1.66
CA PRO A 175 -10.06 23.93 2.47
C PRO A 175 -9.29 24.53 3.65
N GLN A 176 -9.69 25.73 4.07
CA GLN A 176 -9.18 26.32 5.30
C GLN A 176 -9.72 25.54 6.52
N GLY A 177 -8.80 25.08 7.37
CA GLY A 177 -9.10 24.36 8.61
C GLY A 177 -8.95 22.84 8.50
N PRO A 178 -9.02 22.16 9.64
CA PRO A 178 -8.72 20.74 9.73
C PRO A 178 -9.80 19.86 9.10
N VAL A 179 -9.37 18.75 8.50
CA VAL A 179 -10.20 17.69 7.92
C VAL A 179 -9.99 16.38 8.71
N SER A 180 -11.02 15.56 8.78
CA SER A 180 -10.94 14.23 9.40
C SER A 180 -11.11 13.13 8.37
N VAL A 181 -10.32 12.08 8.47
CA VAL A 181 -10.49 10.84 7.72
C VAL A 181 -11.41 9.92 8.50
N VAL A 182 -12.62 9.67 7.98
CA VAL A 182 -13.64 8.87 8.66
C VAL A 182 -13.98 7.65 7.84
N GLY A 183 -13.80 6.46 8.41
CA GLY A 183 -14.28 5.20 7.87
C GLY A 183 -15.62 4.83 8.51
N TYR A 184 -16.58 4.42 7.68
CA TYR A 184 -17.86 3.89 8.12
C TYR A 184 -17.97 2.41 7.80
N ASN A 185 -18.26 1.60 8.83
CA ASN A 185 -18.54 0.20 8.66
C ASN A 185 -20.06 -0.02 8.73
N ILE A 186 -20.59 -0.84 7.82
CA ILE A 186 -22.02 -1.18 7.73
C ILE A 186 -22.58 -1.71 9.07
N ALA A 187 -21.75 -2.33 9.90
CA ALA A 187 -22.13 -2.78 11.25
C ALA A 187 -22.32 -1.63 12.28
N GLY A 188 -22.24 -0.37 11.85
CA GLY A 188 -22.48 0.80 12.72
C GLY A 188 -21.27 1.26 13.53
N SER A 189 -20.08 0.73 13.28
CA SER A 189 -18.84 1.25 13.84
C SER A 189 -18.21 2.29 12.93
N TYR A 190 -17.49 3.22 13.53
CA TYR A 190 -16.75 4.27 12.84
C TYR A 190 -15.26 4.14 13.17
N SER A 191 -14.42 4.50 12.23
CA SER A 191 -12.98 4.65 12.47
C SER A 191 -12.53 6.05 12.08
N ILE A 192 -11.64 6.60 12.87
CA ILE A 192 -10.96 7.87 12.55
C ILE A 192 -9.52 7.54 12.17
N GLY A 193 -9.12 8.01 11.00
CA GLY A 193 -7.73 7.91 10.54
C GLY A 193 -6.85 8.82 11.39
N ARG A 194 -5.77 8.26 11.93
CA ARG A 194 -4.74 9.01 12.65
C ARG A 194 -3.74 9.59 11.67
N GLN A 195 -2.90 10.54 12.11
CA GLN A 195 -1.83 11.10 11.26
C GLN A 195 -0.87 10.03 10.72
N ALA A 196 -0.68 8.93 11.45
CA ALA A 196 0.10 7.80 10.98
C ALA A 196 -0.56 7.02 9.82
N SER A 197 -1.85 7.22 9.55
CA SER A 197 -2.55 6.50 8.48
C SER A 197 -2.05 6.93 7.10
N PRO A 198 -1.97 6.01 6.12
CA PRO A 198 -1.58 6.34 4.75
C PRO A 198 -2.47 7.43 4.12
N GLN A 199 -3.76 7.44 4.46
CA GLN A 199 -4.73 8.42 3.97
C GLN A 199 -4.45 9.82 4.53
N ALA A 200 -4.14 9.93 5.83
CA ALA A 200 -3.79 11.19 6.46
C ALA A 200 -2.49 11.75 5.88
N ARG A 201 -1.46 10.92 5.79
CA ARG A 201 -0.16 11.31 5.20
C ARG A 201 -0.30 11.79 3.76
N LEU A 202 -1.14 11.14 2.95
CA LEU A 202 -1.41 11.60 1.58
C LEU A 202 -2.13 12.96 1.58
N LEU A 203 -3.14 13.15 2.44
CA LEU A 203 -3.82 14.43 2.56
C LEU A 203 -2.89 15.54 3.01
N GLU A 204 -2.01 15.29 3.97
CA GLU A 204 -0.99 16.24 4.42
C GLU A 204 0.00 16.59 3.31
N ALA A 205 0.45 15.61 2.54
CA ALA A 205 1.30 15.83 1.36
C ALA A 205 0.60 16.66 0.27
N LEU A 206 -0.73 16.61 0.21
CA LEU A 206 -1.56 17.43 -0.65
C LEU A 206 -1.90 18.82 -0.04
N GLY A 207 -1.37 19.17 1.13
CA GLY A 207 -1.54 20.45 1.80
C GLY A 207 -2.78 20.57 2.68
N PHE A 208 -3.49 19.47 2.99
CA PHE A 208 -4.58 19.47 3.95
C PHE A 208 -4.05 19.44 5.39
N GLN A 209 -4.80 20.07 6.29
CA GLN A 209 -4.56 19.92 7.73
C GLN A 209 -5.41 18.75 8.25
N VAL A 210 -4.78 17.62 8.58
CA VAL A 210 -5.51 16.47 9.11
C VAL A 210 -5.66 16.60 10.62
N ALA A 211 -6.90 16.50 11.11
CA ALA A 211 -7.22 16.57 12.52
C ALA A 211 -6.81 15.29 13.24
N GLU A 212 -6.11 15.41 14.34
CA GLU A 212 -5.93 14.32 15.29
C GLU A 212 -7.19 14.05 16.11
N LEU A 213 -7.36 12.80 16.50
CA LEU A 213 -8.42 12.42 17.42
C LEU A 213 -8.12 13.01 18.81
N PRO A 214 -9.08 13.71 19.46
CA PRO A 214 -8.91 14.16 20.83
C PRO A 214 -8.49 13.01 21.75
N GLU A 215 -7.51 13.23 22.62
CA GLU A 215 -6.96 12.21 23.52
C GLU A 215 -8.04 11.56 24.41
N ALA A 216 -9.02 12.33 24.83
CA ALA A 216 -10.16 11.85 25.62
C ALA A 216 -10.99 10.78 24.90
N LEU A 217 -10.93 10.72 23.57
CA LEU A 217 -11.62 9.73 22.71
C LEU A 217 -10.70 8.60 22.26
N ALA A 218 -9.40 8.68 22.54
CA ALA A 218 -8.47 7.63 22.24
C ALA A 218 -8.81 6.39 23.09
N GLY A 219 -9.20 5.30 22.42
CA GLY A 219 -9.52 4.04 23.11
C GLY A 219 -8.27 3.42 23.74
N LYS A 220 -8.46 2.74 24.86
CA LYS A 220 -7.38 2.02 25.56
C LYS A 220 -6.84 0.83 24.77
N VAL A 221 -7.59 0.33 23.78
CA VAL A 221 -7.22 -0.81 22.93
C VAL A 221 -7.15 -0.33 21.50
N THR A 222 -5.95 -0.22 20.98
CA THR A 222 -5.69 0.12 19.57
C THR A 222 -5.50 -1.19 18.81
N ARG A 223 -6.44 -1.52 17.90
CA ARG A 223 -6.32 -2.70 17.02
C ARG A 223 -5.34 -2.48 15.87
N ALA A 224 -5.15 -1.22 15.49
CA ALA A 224 -4.20 -0.79 14.46
C ALA A 224 -3.65 0.59 14.85
N SER A 225 -2.44 0.91 14.44
CA SER A 225 -1.79 2.19 14.75
C SER A 225 -2.32 3.35 13.89
N ASP A 226 -2.90 3.04 12.75
CA ASP A 226 -3.34 3.97 11.72
C ASP A 226 -4.81 4.42 11.86
N PHE A 227 -5.63 3.65 12.58
CA PHE A 227 -7.05 3.97 12.80
C PHE A 227 -7.47 3.76 14.26
N GLN A 228 -8.36 4.64 14.74
CA GLN A 228 -9.05 4.50 16.01
C GLN A 228 -10.53 4.23 15.79
N PHE A 229 -11.04 3.12 16.34
CA PHE A 229 -12.46 2.82 16.31
C PHE A 229 -13.19 3.60 17.39
N ILE A 230 -14.31 4.22 17.02
CA ILE A 230 -15.16 5.01 17.92
C ILE A 230 -16.63 4.62 17.78
N SER A 231 -17.40 4.85 18.81
CA SER A 231 -18.86 4.70 18.77
C SER A 231 -19.50 5.89 18.03
N ARG A 232 -20.73 5.68 17.58
CA ARG A 232 -21.51 6.70 16.86
C ARG A 232 -21.70 7.96 17.71
N GLU A 233 -21.89 7.81 19.01
CA GLU A 233 -22.14 8.88 19.97
C GLU A 233 -20.93 9.82 20.08
N ASN A 234 -19.72 9.28 19.94
CA ASN A 234 -18.49 10.03 20.05
C ASN A 234 -18.06 10.70 18.73
N LEU A 235 -18.71 10.36 17.61
CA LEU A 235 -18.34 10.90 16.32
C LEU A 235 -18.41 12.44 16.22
N PRO A 236 -19.43 13.13 16.79
CA PRO A 236 -19.47 14.60 16.77
C PRO A 236 -18.31 15.27 17.51
N ALA A 237 -17.78 14.62 18.56
CA ALA A 237 -16.64 15.13 19.31
C ALA A 237 -15.30 14.80 18.61
N ALA A 238 -15.28 13.77 17.77
CA ALA A 238 -14.11 13.34 17.02
C ALA A 238 -13.86 14.14 15.73
N ILE A 239 -14.88 14.82 15.21
CA ILE A 239 -14.81 15.54 13.94
C ILE A 239 -14.82 17.05 14.19
N PRO A 240 -13.79 17.81 13.78
CA PRO A 240 -13.79 19.25 13.89
C PRO A 240 -14.98 19.86 13.16
N ALA A 241 -15.58 20.89 13.72
CA ALA A 241 -16.78 21.54 13.19
C ALA A 241 -16.59 22.20 11.81
N THR A 242 -15.37 22.26 11.30
CA THR A 242 -15.01 23.08 10.13
C THR A 242 -15.04 22.34 8.80
N ALA A 243 -14.79 21.03 8.76
CA ALA A 243 -14.84 20.26 7.52
C ALA A 243 -15.09 18.78 7.78
N CYS A 244 -16.06 18.18 7.09
CA CYS A 244 -16.28 16.74 7.04
C CYS A 244 -15.98 16.25 5.61
N SER A 245 -14.97 15.39 5.46
CA SER A 245 -14.80 14.55 4.29
C SER A 245 -15.21 13.13 4.65
N CYS A 246 -16.28 12.63 4.07
CA CYS A 246 -16.70 11.24 4.23
C CYS A 246 -16.19 10.43 3.05
N SER A 247 -15.32 9.47 3.27
CA SER A 247 -15.09 8.39 2.31
C SER A 247 -16.25 7.38 2.41
N ALA A 248 -17.44 7.81 1.96
CA ALA A 248 -18.52 6.89 1.65
C ALA A 248 -18.31 6.34 0.24
N PRO A 249 -18.64 5.06 -0.03
CA PRO A 249 -18.63 4.57 -1.40
C PRO A 249 -19.56 5.46 -2.25
N ALA A 250 -19.09 5.83 -3.45
CA ALA A 250 -19.61 6.88 -4.35
C ALA A 250 -21.06 6.72 -4.88
N THR A 251 -21.99 6.22 -4.10
CA THR A 251 -23.40 6.05 -4.48
C THR A 251 -24.40 6.78 -3.60
N THR A 252 -23.94 7.54 -2.62
CA THR A 252 -24.84 8.42 -1.88
C THR A 252 -24.65 9.84 -2.37
N THR A 253 -25.12 10.12 -3.59
CA THR A 253 -25.47 11.48 -3.98
C THR A 253 -26.42 12.02 -2.92
N CYS A 254 -26.00 13.06 -2.24
CA CYS A 254 -26.86 13.86 -1.37
C CYS A 254 -27.95 14.48 -2.30
N ARG A 255 -28.98 13.71 -2.63
CA ARG A 255 -30.15 14.25 -3.32
C ARG A 255 -30.86 15.19 -2.37
N ARG A 256 -31.10 16.37 -2.86
CA ARG A 256 -31.79 17.51 -2.22
C ARG A 256 -33.24 17.23 -1.79
N SER A 257 -33.67 15.98 -1.62
CA SER A 257 -35.07 15.61 -1.45
C SER A 257 -35.47 15.13 -0.05
N SER A 258 -34.59 15.24 0.96
CA SER A 258 -35.00 14.96 2.36
C SER A 258 -34.11 15.68 3.36
N PRO A 259 -34.67 16.58 4.16
CA PRO A 259 -33.95 17.29 5.22
C PRO A 259 -33.52 16.41 6.40
N THR A 260 -33.85 15.14 6.37
CA THR A 260 -33.63 14.18 7.49
C THR A 260 -32.36 13.36 7.40
N ARG A 261 -31.50 13.55 6.40
CA ARG A 261 -30.25 12.76 6.24
C ARG A 261 -28.96 13.58 6.30
N CYS A 262 -29.02 14.85 6.59
CA CYS A 262 -27.85 15.60 7.02
C CYS A 262 -27.69 15.42 8.53
N TRP A 263 -26.47 15.15 8.98
CA TRP A 263 -26.15 15.01 10.39
C TRP A 263 -26.59 16.23 11.18
N PRO A 264 -27.33 16.06 12.29
CA PRO A 264 -27.91 17.20 13.05
C PRO A 264 -26.88 18.14 13.67
N THR A 265 -25.59 17.79 13.63
CA THR A 265 -24.49 18.57 14.22
C THR A 265 -23.67 19.38 13.21
N CYS A 266 -23.89 19.21 11.91
CA CYS A 266 -23.20 20.04 10.90
C CYS A 266 -23.89 21.42 10.79
N ARG A 267 -23.43 22.40 11.54
CA ARG A 267 -23.95 23.80 11.49
C ARG A 267 -23.91 24.45 10.10
N ARG A 268 -23.12 23.93 9.18
CA ARG A 268 -23.02 24.41 7.79
C ARG A 268 -24.07 23.80 6.86
N CYS A 269 -24.49 22.56 7.09
CA CYS A 269 -25.62 21.97 6.35
C CYS A 269 -26.95 22.66 6.67
N ALA A 270 -27.09 23.21 7.87
CA ALA A 270 -28.26 24.01 8.27
C ALA A 270 -28.31 25.39 7.57
N LYS A 271 -27.22 25.86 6.92
CA LYS A 271 -27.12 27.16 6.28
C LYS A 271 -26.89 27.11 4.76
N SER A 272 -27.37 26.07 4.06
CA SER A 272 -27.42 25.99 2.58
C SER A 272 -26.08 26.11 1.81
N ALA A 273 -24.94 25.83 2.43
CA ALA A 273 -23.62 26.05 1.83
C ALA A 273 -22.81 24.77 1.61
N CYS A 274 -23.44 23.62 1.34
CA CYS A 274 -22.75 22.46 0.82
C CYS A 274 -22.66 22.56 -0.69
N THR A 275 -21.52 23.00 -1.24
CA THR A 275 -21.20 22.85 -2.65
C THR A 275 -20.76 21.39 -2.87
N PRO A 276 -21.44 20.62 -3.74
CA PRO A 276 -20.94 19.31 -4.11
C PRO A 276 -19.67 19.48 -4.95
N TRP A 277 -18.66 18.70 -4.65
CA TRP A 277 -17.48 18.61 -5.48
C TRP A 277 -17.90 18.10 -6.86
N ALA A 278 -17.70 18.94 -7.90
CA ALA A 278 -18.00 18.55 -9.27
C ALA A 278 -17.06 17.40 -9.67
N PRO A 279 -17.57 16.35 -10.33
CA PRO A 279 -16.70 15.33 -10.88
C PRO A 279 -15.76 15.95 -11.91
N VAL A 280 -14.48 15.62 -11.82
CA VAL A 280 -13.48 16.00 -12.83
C VAL A 280 -13.99 15.46 -14.18
N PRO A 281 -14.11 16.30 -15.23
CA PRO A 281 -14.53 15.83 -16.54
C PRO A 281 -13.50 14.81 -17.05
N SER A 282 -13.97 13.61 -17.36
CA SER A 282 -13.16 12.61 -18.07
C SER A 282 -12.69 13.25 -19.39
N ALA A 283 -11.39 13.30 -19.60
CA ALA A 283 -10.81 13.75 -20.85
C ALA A 283 -11.36 12.85 -21.97
N SER A 284 -12.31 13.37 -22.73
CA SER A 284 -12.81 12.73 -23.94
C SER A 284 -11.68 12.79 -24.98
N THR A 285 -11.11 11.64 -25.28
CA THR A 285 -10.22 11.44 -26.42
C THR A 285 -11.04 11.69 -27.69
N THR A 286 -10.92 12.89 -28.23
CA THR A 286 -11.45 13.21 -29.56
C THR A 286 -10.55 12.53 -30.57
N THR A 287 -10.99 11.39 -31.06
CA THR A 287 -10.44 10.75 -32.27
C THR A 287 -10.81 11.63 -33.46
N ARG A 288 -9.87 12.42 -33.94
CA ARG A 288 -9.99 13.18 -35.18
C ARG A 288 -9.85 12.21 -36.35
N GLY A 289 -10.97 11.80 -36.94
CA GLY A 289 -10.99 11.10 -38.22
C GLY A 289 -10.47 12.04 -39.32
N GLY A 290 -9.34 11.64 -39.94
CA GLY A 290 -8.84 12.24 -41.17
C GLY A 290 -9.29 11.39 -42.36
N ARG A 291 -9.85 12.02 -43.35
CA ARG A 291 -10.11 11.48 -44.72
C ARG A 291 -8.79 11.27 -45.45
#